data_410bcab77b86ff7b4cab5b7fdd36fd35
#
_entry.id   410bcab77b86ff7b4cab5b7fdd36fd35
#
_cell.length_a   1.000
_cell.length_b   1.000
_cell.length_c   1.000
_cell.angle_alpha   90.00
_cell.angle_beta   90.00
_cell.angle_gamma   90.00
#
_symmetry.space_group_name_H-M   'P 1'
#
loop_
_entity.id
_entity.type
_entity.pdbx_description
1 polymer ?
#
loop_
_entity_poly.entity_id
_entity_poly.type
_entity_poly.pdbx_seq_one_letter_code
_entity_poly.pdbx_strand_id
1 'polypeptide(L)'
;MRVCVVGPSKLFFSGITAHTIFLANALSKRNQVSVILLRNLLPRFLFPGRERVGKDQYSLDFSPDIDVYDGMDYNSPRSWFGAYKFLKQHRPDVIIIMWWSSSVAHMQIFLKWANKLGIGTKIILEMHEVIDPLEERIWPIRIYSRVAGRLLIHGLNAYTTHSQIDKDRAVEVYHIGEDMVHVLPMGLSEDYFQQIDRASAKQELRVDKEFVILYFGLIRQYKGVPYLVEAFNSLPSSIALRSRLLIVGEVWEEGELLQKIVDASPYKSQITLVSRYIPDSMIPKYFSASDVIVLPYLRASGSAVAHIALTYGKPIILSDVPALREYMGDYQGTIFVKPGDSTSIRDNLVSLYKAVEAGEECHYCSTHSTWDDVARQNEIIMKSLLSERKAAS
;
A
#
# COMPACT_ATOMS: atom_id res chain seq x y z
N MET A 1 -5.45 6.91 -25.46
CA MET A 1 -6.81 6.55 -25.01
C MET A 1 -7.27 7.55 -23.96
N ARG A 2 -8.56 7.67 -23.70
CA ARG A 2 -9.10 8.42 -22.58
C ARG A 2 -9.37 7.45 -21.44
N VAL A 3 -8.75 7.68 -20.30
CA VAL A 3 -8.82 6.79 -19.14
C VAL A 3 -9.37 7.56 -17.94
N CYS A 4 -10.29 6.97 -17.19
CA CYS A 4 -10.75 7.52 -15.92
C CYS A 4 -10.31 6.59 -14.79
N VAL A 5 -9.60 7.11 -13.81
CA VAL A 5 -9.21 6.36 -12.61
C VAL A 5 -10.13 6.77 -11.46
N VAL A 6 -10.68 5.79 -10.74
CA VAL A 6 -11.56 6.01 -9.59
C VAL A 6 -10.90 5.46 -8.33
N GLY A 7 -10.56 6.33 -7.38
CA GLY A 7 -9.85 5.93 -6.16
C GLY A 7 -10.17 6.82 -4.96
N PRO A 8 -9.54 6.58 -3.80
CA PRO A 8 -9.75 7.40 -2.60
C PRO A 8 -9.12 8.78 -2.75
N SER A 9 -9.76 9.79 -2.13
CA SER A 9 -9.26 11.15 -2.08
C SER A 9 -8.01 11.27 -1.19
N LYS A 10 -7.21 12.30 -1.44
CA LYS A 10 -6.08 12.72 -0.59
C LYS A 10 -6.49 13.02 0.86
N LEU A 11 -7.77 13.32 1.09
CA LEU A 11 -8.36 13.50 2.42
C LEU A 11 -8.54 12.20 3.20
N PHE A 12 -8.39 11.06 2.52
CA PHE A 12 -8.40 9.72 3.11
C PHE A 12 -7.01 9.11 3.00
N PHE A 13 -6.31 9.07 4.11
CA PHE A 13 -4.95 8.53 4.16
C PHE A 13 -4.94 7.00 3.99
N SER A 14 -4.43 6.53 2.86
CA SER A 14 -4.15 5.10 2.63
C SER A 14 -3.07 4.91 1.55
N GLY A 15 -2.38 3.76 1.57
CA GLY A 15 -1.47 3.39 0.48
C GLY A 15 -2.14 3.37 -0.89
N ILE A 16 -3.47 3.15 -0.92
CA ILE A 16 -4.26 3.13 -2.15
C ILE A 16 -4.43 4.54 -2.74
N THR A 17 -4.45 5.58 -1.91
CA THR A 17 -4.44 6.97 -2.40
C THR A 17 -3.14 7.26 -3.17
N ALA A 18 -1.99 6.90 -2.60
CA ALA A 18 -0.70 7.04 -3.27
C ALA A 18 -0.66 6.21 -4.57
N HIS A 19 -1.13 4.96 -4.52
CA HIS A 19 -1.25 4.09 -5.69
C HIS A 19 -2.11 4.74 -6.81
N THR A 20 -3.27 5.30 -6.45
CA THR A 20 -4.15 5.99 -7.39
C THR A 20 -3.44 7.14 -8.09
N ILE A 21 -2.67 7.94 -7.34
CA ILE A 21 -1.94 9.09 -7.88
C ILE A 21 -0.79 8.62 -8.78
N PHE A 22 0.02 7.65 -8.33
CA PHE A 22 1.12 7.12 -9.13
C PHE A 22 0.64 6.49 -10.44
N LEU A 23 -0.41 5.67 -10.39
CA LEU A 23 -0.97 5.06 -11.59
C LEU A 23 -1.53 6.11 -12.55
N ALA A 24 -2.31 7.09 -12.04
CA ALA A 24 -2.88 8.15 -12.88
C ALA A 24 -1.76 8.98 -13.54
N ASN A 25 -0.73 9.38 -12.79
CA ASN A 25 0.42 10.13 -13.30
C ASN A 25 1.24 9.32 -14.34
N ALA A 26 1.43 8.02 -14.11
CA ALA A 26 2.13 7.18 -15.08
C ALA A 26 1.33 6.97 -16.37
N LEU A 27 0.00 6.81 -16.26
CA LEU A 27 -0.89 6.70 -17.41
C LEU A 27 -0.97 8.02 -18.19
N SER A 28 -0.93 9.20 -17.52
CA SER A 28 -1.07 10.50 -18.17
C SER A 28 0.08 10.81 -19.13
N LYS A 29 1.24 10.20 -18.93
CA LYS A 29 2.38 10.33 -19.86
C LYS A 29 2.05 9.92 -21.31
N ARG A 30 1.03 9.05 -21.50
CA ARG A 30 0.70 8.48 -22.81
C ARG A 30 -0.80 8.49 -23.13
N ASN A 31 -1.65 8.91 -22.19
CA ASN A 31 -3.10 8.89 -22.32
C ASN A 31 -3.69 10.19 -21.78
N GLN A 32 -4.89 10.53 -22.24
CA GLN A 32 -5.68 11.57 -21.59
C GLN A 32 -6.33 10.96 -20.33
N VAL A 33 -5.91 11.42 -19.16
CA VAL A 33 -6.36 10.86 -17.87
C VAL A 33 -7.30 11.84 -17.18
N SER A 34 -8.35 11.31 -16.59
CA SER A 34 -9.23 12.00 -15.65
C SER A 34 -9.39 11.16 -14.39
N VAL A 35 -9.67 11.77 -13.24
CA VAL A 35 -9.73 11.07 -11.96
C VAL A 35 -11.02 11.44 -11.22
N ILE A 36 -11.67 10.44 -10.65
CA ILE A 36 -12.77 10.63 -9.68
C ILE A 36 -12.30 10.15 -8.32
N LEU A 37 -12.36 11.03 -7.34
CA LEU A 37 -11.95 10.74 -5.98
C LEU A 37 -13.15 10.56 -5.05
N LEU A 38 -13.11 9.46 -4.29
CA LEU A 38 -14.04 9.15 -3.22
C LEU A 38 -13.60 9.93 -1.98
N ARG A 39 -14.26 11.06 -1.74
CA ARG A 39 -13.83 12.07 -0.76
C ARG A 39 -14.10 11.67 0.68
N ASN A 40 -15.32 11.19 0.97
CA ASN A 40 -15.71 10.66 2.26
C ASN A 40 -16.19 9.22 2.08
N LEU A 41 -15.59 8.31 2.84
CA LEU A 41 -15.80 6.86 2.67
C LEU A 41 -16.74 6.28 3.72
N LEU A 42 -16.67 6.81 4.95
CA LEU A 42 -17.43 6.37 6.12
C LEU A 42 -17.60 7.55 7.11
N PRO A 43 -18.55 7.45 8.06
CA PRO A 43 -18.63 8.38 9.16
C PRO A 43 -17.30 8.47 9.93
N ARG A 44 -16.87 9.67 10.26
CA ARG A 44 -15.57 9.91 10.94
C ARG A 44 -15.36 9.11 12.21
N PHE A 45 -16.43 8.82 12.97
CA PHE A 45 -16.34 8.07 14.22
C PHE A 45 -15.98 6.59 14.05
N LEU A 46 -16.12 6.06 12.83
CA LEU A 46 -15.74 4.68 12.50
C LEU A 46 -14.28 4.54 12.06
N PHE A 47 -13.58 5.66 11.83
CA PHE A 47 -12.18 5.61 11.42
C PHE A 47 -11.24 5.58 12.62
N PRO A 48 -10.26 4.67 12.63
CA PRO A 48 -9.06 4.85 13.42
C PRO A 48 -8.31 6.10 12.90
N GLY A 49 -7.70 6.89 13.78
CA GLY A 49 -6.98 8.11 13.37
C GLY A 49 -7.88 9.32 13.02
N ARG A 50 -9.00 9.47 13.71
CA ARG A 50 -10.08 10.47 13.51
C ARG A 50 -9.60 11.89 13.25
N GLU A 51 -8.50 12.33 13.85
CA GLU A 51 -7.99 13.70 13.76
C GLU A 51 -7.44 14.07 12.39
N ARG A 52 -7.13 13.08 11.56
CA ARG A 52 -6.49 13.26 10.25
C ARG A 52 -7.44 13.18 9.07
N VAL A 53 -8.61 12.55 9.26
CA VAL A 53 -9.62 12.44 8.21
C VAL A 53 -10.12 13.84 7.83
N GLY A 54 -9.93 14.18 6.57
CA GLY A 54 -10.29 15.50 6.03
C GLY A 54 -9.15 16.51 5.96
N LYS A 55 -7.90 16.09 6.26
CA LYS A 55 -6.69 16.92 6.08
C LYS A 55 -5.88 16.36 4.93
N ASP A 56 -5.51 17.20 3.97
CA ASP A 56 -4.52 16.84 2.93
C ASP A 56 -3.14 16.76 3.60
N GLN A 57 -2.51 15.60 3.56
CA GLN A 57 -1.21 15.34 4.18
C GLN A 57 -0.20 14.76 3.20
N TYR A 58 -0.59 14.60 1.93
CA TYR A 58 0.31 14.13 0.89
C TYR A 58 1.07 15.30 0.27
N SER A 59 2.38 15.12 0.10
CA SER A 59 3.19 15.93 -0.81
C SER A 59 3.04 15.48 -2.25
N LEU A 60 2.48 14.28 -2.47
CA LEU A 60 2.20 13.71 -3.77
C LEU A 60 0.94 14.34 -4.38
N ASP A 61 1.01 14.73 -5.65
CA ASP A 61 -0.10 15.34 -6.36
C ASP A 61 -0.31 14.74 -7.75
N PHE A 62 -1.49 14.96 -8.32
CA PHE A 62 -1.77 14.62 -9.72
C PHE A 62 -1.03 15.58 -10.64
N SER A 63 -0.58 15.07 -11.80
CA SER A 63 0.01 15.90 -12.85
C SER A 63 -0.99 16.99 -13.30
N PRO A 64 -0.53 18.20 -13.63
CA PRO A 64 -1.41 19.35 -13.94
C PRO A 64 -2.35 19.12 -15.14
N ASP A 65 -2.04 18.17 -16.00
CA ASP A 65 -2.82 17.77 -17.17
C ASP A 65 -3.97 16.78 -16.86
N ILE A 66 -4.07 16.34 -15.59
CA ILE A 66 -5.11 15.42 -15.12
C ILE A 66 -6.30 16.21 -14.58
N ASP A 67 -7.46 16.03 -15.18
CA ASP A 67 -8.70 16.58 -14.64
C ASP A 67 -9.20 15.75 -13.46
N VAL A 68 -9.43 16.39 -12.31
CA VAL A 68 -9.80 15.72 -11.06
C VAL A 68 -11.18 16.17 -10.57
N TYR A 69 -12.09 15.22 -10.36
CA TYR A 69 -13.31 15.40 -9.59
C TYR A 69 -13.13 14.87 -8.15
N ASP A 70 -12.76 15.73 -7.23
CA ASP A 70 -12.64 15.39 -5.80
C ASP A 70 -13.92 15.74 -5.04
N GLY A 71 -14.91 14.89 -5.11
CA GLY A 71 -16.21 15.25 -4.54
C GLY A 71 -17.17 14.12 -4.27
N MET A 72 -16.84 12.87 -4.62
CA MET A 72 -17.77 11.76 -4.42
C MET A 72 -17.83 11.34 -2.96
N ASP A 73 -19.01 11.46 -2.34
CA ASP A 73 -19.23 11.35 -0.89
C ASP A 73 -20.22 10.22 -0.58
N TYR A 74 -19.90 9.34 0.40
CA TYR A 74 -20.72 8.15 0.70
C TYR A 74 -22.17 8.47 1.06
N ASN A 75 -22.43 9.64 1.68
CA ASN A 75 -23.75 10.05 2.17
C ASN A 75 -24.43 11.13 1.31
N SER A 76 -23.87 11.47 0.14
CA SER A 76 -24.39 12.53 -0.73
C SER A 76 -24.69 12.03 -2.16
N PRO A 77 -25.88 11.51 -2.44
CA PRO A 77 -26.25 11.10 -3.81
C PRO A 77 -26.06 12.19 -4.87
N ARG A 78 -26.19 13.48 -4.47
CA ARG A 78 -25.93 14.59 -5.40
C ARG A 78 -24.50 14.61 -5.91
N SER A 79 -23.54 14.25 -5.06
CA SER A 79 -22.12 14.14 -5.44
C SER A 79 -21.88 13.00 -6.43
N TRP A 80 -22.67 11.93 -6.36
CA TRP A 80 -22.59 10.81 -7.30
C TRP A 80 -23.05 11.22 -8.69
N PHE A 81 -24.12 12.02 -8.78
CA PHE A 81 -24.56 12.61 -10.06
C PHE A 81 -23.51 13.60 -10.62
N GLY A 82 -22.77 14.30 -9.76
CA GLY A 82 -21.60 15.11 -10.14
C GLY A 82 -20.52 14.27 -10.81
N ALA A 83 -20.16 13.14 -10.20
CA ALA A 83 -19.21 12.17 -10.76
C ALA A 83 -19.71 11.59 -12.11
N TYR A 84 -21.00 11.27 -12.22
CA TYR A 84 -21.58 10.82 -13.48
C TYR A 84 -21.51 11.88 -14.58
N LYS A 85 -21.82 13.16 -14.27
CA LYS A 85 -21.69 14.27 -15.23
C LYS A 85 -20.24 14.43 -15.69
N PHE A 86 -19.30 14.31 -14.76
CA PHE A 86 -17.87 14.36 -15.06
C PHE A 86 -17.45 13.22 -16.01
N LEU A 87 -17.88 11.97 -15.76
CA LEU A 87 -17.66 10.85 -16.68
C LEU A 87 -18.27 11.11 -18.06
N LYS A 88 -19.49 11.67 -18.11
CA LYS A 88 -20.19 11.97 -19.34
C LYS A 88 -19.50 13.07 -20.17
N GLN A 89 -18.87 14.04 -19.49
CA GLN A 89 -18.10 15.11 -20.12
C GLN A 89 -16.80 14.57 -20.73
N HIS A 90 -16.03 13.76 -19.98
CA HIS A 90 -14.72 13.24 -20.38
C HIS A 90 -14.81 12.05 -21.34
N ARG A 91 -15.93 11.32 -21.33
CA ARG A 91 -16.19 10.14 -22.19
C ARG A 91 -14.99 9.20 -22.24
N PRO A 92 -14.55 8.63 -21.09
CA PRO A 92 -13.41 7.74 -21.09
C PRO A 92 -13.66 6.50 -21.95
N ASP A 93 -12.60 5.97 -22.55
CA ASP A 93 -12.65 4.71 -23.28
C ASP A 93 -12.62 3.52 -22.29
N VAL A 94 -11.94 3.70 -21.15
CA VAL A 94 -11.85 2.73 -20.05
C VAL A 94 -11.93 3.45 -18.71
N ILE A 95 -12.60 2.82 -17.73
CA ILE A 95 -12.62 3.24 -16.32
C ILE A 95 -11.87 2.19 -15.50
N ILE A 96 -10.88 2.59 -14.69
CA ILE A 96 -10.18 1.75 -13.71
C ILE A 96 -10.72 2.10 -12.33
N ILE A 97 -11.30 1.14 -11.62
CA ILE A 97 -11.88 1.35 -10.29
C ILE A 97 -11.03 0.62 -9.26
N MET A 98 -10.50 1.35 -8.26
CA MET A 98 -9.77 0.76 -7.14
C MET A 98 -10.75 0.13 -6.14
N TRP A 99 -10.57 -1.16 -5.83
CA TRP A 99 -11.36 -1.90 -4.86
C TRP A 99 -10.48 -2.32 -3.67
N TRP A 100 -10.90 -1.98 -2.45
CA TRP A 100 -10.16 -2.35 -1.22
C TRP A 100 -11.06 -2.60 -0.02
N SER A 101 -12.32 -2.21 -0.07
CA SER A 101 -13.26 -2.36 1.04
C SER A 101 -14.69 -2.22 0.56
N SER A 102 -15.58 -2.98 1.15
CA SER A 102 -17.02 -2.89 0.90
C SER A 102 -17.64 -1.54 1.31
N SER A 103 -16.96 -0.77 2.15
CA SER A 103 -17.43 0.55 2.58
C SER A 103 -17.69 1.53 1.44
N VAL A 104 -17.00 1.39 0.32
CA VAL A 104 -17.14 2.22 -0.88
C VAL A 104 -18.01 1.60 -1.97
N ALA A 105 -18.43 0.35 -1.79
CA ALA A 105 -19.12 -0.43 -2.82
C ALA A 105 -20.36 0.26 -3.40
N HIS A 106 -21.18 0.88 -2.57
CA HIS A 106 -22.42 1.55 -3.01
C HIS A 106 -22.14 2.70 -3.99
N MET A 107 -21.08 3.48 -3.78
CA MET A 107 -20.66 4.55 -4.71
C MET A 107 -20.16 3.96 -6.04
N GLN A 108 -19.37 2.90 -5.96
CA GLN A 108 -18.79 2.22 -7.13
C GLN A 108 -19.88 1.47 -7.93
N ILE A 109 -20.85 0.85 -7.25
CA ILE A 109 -22.04 0.24 -7.86
C ILE A 109 -22.84 1.31 -8.63
N PHE A 110 -23.05 2.49 -8.04
CA PHE A 110 -23.70 3.59 -8.73
C PHE A 110 -22.94 3.97 -10.01
N LEU A 111 -21.62 4.15 -9.96
CA LEU A 111 -20.82 4.47 -11.16
C LEU A 111 -20.92 3.37 -12.22
N LYS A 112 -20.87 2.10 -11.82
CA LYS A 112 -21.06 0.96 -12.73
C LYS A 112 -22.42 1.01 -13.44
N TRP A 113 -23.51 1.20 -12.69
CA TRP A 113 -24.87 1.25 -13.27
C TRP A 113 -25.08 2.49 -14.13
N ALA A 114 -24.60 3.65 -13.67
CA ALA A 114 -24.65 4.90 -14.43
C ALA A 114 -23.86 4.80 -15.74
N ASN A 115 -22.70 4.14 -15.71
CA ASN A 115 -21.93 3.83 -16.91
C ASN A 115 -22.70 2.92 -17.86
N LYS A 116 -23.27 1.83 -17.36
CA LYS A 116 -24.04 0.87 -18.18
C LYS A 116 -25.25 1.53 -18.87
N LEU A 117 -25.95 2.43 -18.17
CA LEU A 117 -27.16 3.08 -18.68
C LEU A 117 -26.91 4.28 -19.60
N GLY A 118 -25.74 4.95 -19.49
CA GLY A 118 -25.56 6.23 -20.15
C GLY A 118 -24.24 6.49 -20.88
N ILE A 119 -23.22 5.66 -20.69
CA ILE A 119 -21.88 5.88 -21.27
C ILE A 119 -21.40 4.64 -22.05
N GLY A 120 -21.51 3.46 -21.46
CA GLY A 120 -21.15 2.19 -22.10
C GLY A 120 -19.65 1.95 -22.22
N THR A 121 -18.87 2.53 -21.31
CA THR A 121 -17.40 2.41 -21.26
C THR A 121 -16.98 1.09 -20.62
N LYS A 122 -15.85 0.52 -21.04
CA LYS A 122 -15.24 -0.66 -20.41
C LYS A 122 -14.77 -0.35 -18.99
N ILE A 123 -14.96 -1.29 -18.07
CA ILE A 123 -14.55 -1.14 -16.66
C ILE A 123 -13.55 -2.23 -16.30
N ILE A 124 -12.42 -1.84 -15.74
CA ILE A 124 -11.42 -2.69 -15.06
C ILE A 124 -11.57 -2.45 -13.56
N LEU A 125 -11.64 -3.52 -12.77
CA LEU A 125 -11.62 -3.43 -11.31
C LEU A 125 -10.26 -3.86 -10.80
N GLU A 126 -9.54 -2.94 -10.18
CA GLU A 126 -8.25 -3.21 -9.54
C GLU A 126 -8.47 -3.57 -8.08
N MET A 127 -8.17 -4.83 -7.72
CA MET A 127 -8.43 -5.41 -6.42
C MET A 127 -7.19 -5.31 -5.53
N HIS A 128 -7.19 -4.40 -4.57
CA HIS A 128 -6.14 -4.29 -3.53
C HIS A 128 -6.38 -5.24 -2.37
N GLU A 129 -7.64 -5.57 -2.11
CA GLU A 129 -8.08 -6.59 -1.15
C GLU A 129 -9.17 -7.42 -1.80
N VAL A 130 -8.98 -8.73 -1.88
CA VAL A 130 -9.98 -9.63 -2.46
C VAL A 130 -11.14 -9.83 -1.49
N ILE A 131 -10.85 -9.97 -0.19
CA ILE A 131 -11.84 -10.07 0.88
C ILE A 131 -11.66 -8.91 1.85
N ASP A 132 -12.77 -8.24 2.18
CA ASP A 132 -12.74 -7.16 3.18
C ASP A 132 -12.27 -7.69 4.55
N PRO A 133 -11.20 -7.16 5.13
CA PRO A 133 -10.71 -7.62 6.44
C PRO A 133 -11.73 -7.51 7.59
N LEU A 134 -12.77 -6.68 7.43
CA LEU A 134 -13.86 -6.55 8.42
C LEU A 134 -14.88 -7.67 8.34
N GLU A 135 -14.94 -8.43 7.24
CA GLU A 135 -15.85 -9.56 7.10
C GLU A 135 -15.62 -10.65 8.16
N GLU A 136 -14.38 -10.84 8.57
CA GLU A 136 -14.02 -11.85 9.56
C GLU A 136 -14.53 -11.51 10.96
N ARG A 137 -14.66 -10.23 11.29
CA ARG A 137 -14.93 -9.74 12.64
C ARG A 137 -16.41 -9.43 12.89
N ILE A 138 -17.17 -8.98 11.88
CA ILE A 138 -18.51 -8.40 12.06
C ILE A 138 -19.49 -9.00 11.06
N TRP A 139 -20.39 -9.86 11.51
CA TRP A 139 -21.31 -10.61 10.65
C TRP A 139 -22.24 -9.75 9.75
N PRO A 140 -22.79 -8.59 10.18
CA PRO A 140 -23.57 -7.75 9.27
C PRO A 140 -22.73 -7.16 8.13
N ILE A 141 -21.47 -6.82 8.42
CA ILE A 141 -20.51 -6.35 7.39
C ILE A 141 -20.24 -7.49 6.40
N ARG A 142 -20.10 -8.73 6.87
CA ARG A 142 -19.92 -9.90 6.01
C ARG A 142 -21.07 -10.06 5.00
N ILE A 143 -22.31 -9.93 5.45
CA ILE A 143 -23.48 -10.03 4.54
C ILE A 143 -23.47 -8.88 3.54
N TYR A 144 -23.30 -7.64 4.02
CA TYR A 144 -23.25 -6.46 3.16
C TYR A 144 -22.12 -6.56 2.13
N SER A 145 -20.92 -6.90 2.56
CA SER A 145 -19.74 -7.00 1.69
C SER A 145 -19.93 -8.05 0.60
N ARG A 146 -20.46 -9.23 0.95
CA ARG A 146 -20.74 -10.29 -0.03
C ARG A 146 -21.79 -9.89 -1.06
N VAL A 147 -22.85 -9.22 -0.63
CA VAL A 147 -23.90 -8.75 -1.56
C VAL A 147 -23.38 -7.60 -2.42
N ALA A 148 -22.81 -6.58 -1.80
CA ALA A 148 -22.29 -5.41 -2.50
C ALA A 148 -21.07 -5.77 -3.40
N GLY A 149 -20.18 -6.64 -2.91
CA GLY A 149 -19.07 -7.16 -3.71
C GLY A 149 -19.56 -7.89 -4.95
N ARG A 150 -20.52 -8.80 -4.83
CA ARG A 150 -21.11 -9.48 -6.00
C ARG A 150 -21.78 -8.52 -6.97
N LEU A 151 -22.55 -7.55 -6.49
CA LEU A 151 -23.19 -6.53 -7.35
C LEU A 151 -22.17 -5.67 -8.09
N LEU A 152 -21.05 -5.34 -7.47
CA LEU A 152 -19.99 -4.58 -8.11
C LEU A 152 -19.20 -5.44 -9.10
N ILE A 153 -18.71 -6.58 -8.64
CA ILE A 153 -17.72 -7.39 -9.35
C ILE A 153 -18.34 -8.06 -10.58
N HIS A 154 -19.52 -8.66 -10.51
CA HIS A 154 -20.07 -9.37 -11.64
C HIS A 154 -20.37 -8.46 -12.86
N GLY A 155 -19.99 -8.95 -14.04
CA GLY A 155 -20.30 -8.30 -15.32
C GLY A 155 -19.44 -7.07 -15.63
N LEU A 156 -18.24 -7.02 -15.10
CA LEU A 156 -17.18 -6.09 -15.52
C LEU A 156 -16.36 -6.71 -16.67
N ASN A 157 -15.45 -5.94 -17.25
CA ASN A 157 -14.74 -6.33 -18.46
C ASN A 157 -13.39 -6.99 -18.18
N ALA A 158 -12.72 -6.60 -17.10
CA ALA A 158 -11.49 -7.23 -16.62
C ALA A 158 -11.26 -6.89 -15.14
N TYR A 159 -10.34 -7.63 -14.54
CA TYR A 159 -9.91 -7.47 -13.16
C TYR A 159 -8.39 -7.46 -13.11
N THR A 160 -7.83 -6.70 -12.17
CA THR A 160 -6.40 -6.75 -11.89
C THR A 160 -6.17 -7.02 -10.41
N THR A 161 -5.14 -7.81 -10.10
CA THR A 161 -4.67 -8.13 -8.75
C THR A 161 -3.16 -7.91 -8.70
N HIS A 162 -2.57 -7.91 -7.50
CA HIS A 162 -1.15 -7.64 -7.34
C HIS A 162 -0.31 -8.91 -7.17
N SER A 163 -0.95 -10.07 -6.98
CA SER A 163 -0.29 -11.36 -6.80
C SER A 163 -1.09 -12.49 -7.47
N GLN A 164 -0.43 -13.61 -7.75
CA GLN A 164 -1.11 -14.80 -8.26
C GLN A 164 -2.06 -15.36 -7.20
N ILE A 165 -1.66 -15.31 -5.92
CA ILE A 165 -2.50 -15.74 -4.81
C ILE A 165 -3.82 -14.95 -4.76
N ASP A 166 -3.76 -13.64 -4.95
CA ASP A 166 -4.97 -12.81 -5.00
C ASP A 166 -5.81 -13.07 -6.25
N LYS A 167 -5.18 -13.37 -7.39
CA LYS A 167 -5.89 -13.82 -8.60
C LYS A 167 -6.66 -15.10 -8.34
N ASP A 168 -6.00 -16.13 -7.82
CA ASP A 168 -6.60 -17.43 -7.56
C ASP A 168 -7.78 -17.28 -6.57
N ARG A 169 -7.58 -16.48 -5.54
CA ARG A 169 -8.60 -16.16 -4.54
C ARG A 169 -9.78 -15.39 -5.12
N ALA A 170 -9.54 -14.43 -6.03
CA ALA A 170 -10.60 -13.67 -6.70
C ALA A 170 -11.45 -14.58 -7.60
N VAL A 171 -10.82 -15.48 -8.35
CA VAL A 171 -11.50 -16.49 -9.17
C VAL A 171 -12.35 -17.40 -8.30
N GLU A 172 -11.81 -17.92 -7.20
CA GLU A 172 -12.52 -18.82 -6.28
C GLU A 172 -13.71 -18.15 -5.58
N VAL A 173 -13.50 -16.98 -4.98
CA VAL A 173 -14.51 -16.31 -4.15
C VAL A 173 -15.64 -15.69 -4.97
N TYR A 174 -15.30 -15.10 -6.11
CA TYR A 174 -16.26 -14.37 -6.93
C TYR A 174 -16.72 -15.12 -8.17
N HIS A 175 -16.18 -16.31 -8.45
CA HIS A 175 -16.51 -17.14 -9.61
C HIS A 175 -16.42 -16.38 -10.93
N ILE A 176 -15.37 -15.58 -11.10
CA ILE A 176 -15.04 -14.86 -12.32
C ILE A 176 -14.09 -15.70 -13.19
N GLY A 177 -14.12 -15.49 -14.51
CA GLY A 177 -13.23 -16.22 -15.43
C GLY A 177 -11.76 -15.89 -15.14
N GLU A 178 -10.91 -16.91 -15.11
CA GLU A 178 -9.49 -16.77 -14.84
C GLU A 178 -8.79 -15.89 -15.90
N ASP A 179 -9.23 -15.98 -17.15
CA ASP A 179 -8.77 -15.20 -18.29
C ASP A 179 -9.09 -13.70 -18.18
N MET A 180 -10.09 -13.37 -17.36
CA MET A 180 -10.46 -11.97 -17.08
C MET A 180 -9.61 -11.33 -15.97
N VAL A 181 -8.82 -12.11 -15.21
CA VAL A 181 -8.02 -11.61 -14.08
C VAL A 181 -6.56 -11.56 -14.45
N HIS A 182 -5.98 -10.36 -14.44
CA HIS A 182 -4.59 -10.09 -14.77
C HIS A 182 -3.80 -9.75 -13.51
N VAL A 183 -2.61 -10.33 -13.36
CA VAL A 183 -1.69 -9.99 -12.26
C VAL A 183 -0.82 -8.83 -12.72
N LEU A 184 -0.93 -7.70 -12.02
CA LEU A 184 -0.11 -6.51 -12.23
C LEU A 184 0.64 -6.20 -10.93
N PRO A 185 1.98 -6.27 -10.91
CA PRO A 185 2.75 -5.93 -9.72
C PRO A 185 2.57 -4.45 -9.37
N MET A 186 2.82 -4.09 -8.12
CA MET A 186 2.87 -2.69 -7.73
C MET A 186 4.15 -2.03 -8.25
N GLY A 187 4.07 -0.77 -8.66
CA GLY A 187 5.22 -0.03 -9.18
C GLY A 187 6.13 0.53 -8.08
N LEU A 188 7.42 0.63 -8.37
CA LEU A 188 8.37 1.36 -7.53
C LEU A 188 8.24 2.87 -7.73
N SER A 189 8.44 3.62 -6.67
CA SER A 189 8.29 5.09 -6.63
C SER A 189 9.65 5.80 -6.50
N GLU A 190 10.63 5.40 -7.33
CA GLU A 190 12.00 5.89 -7.26
C GLU A 190 12.09 7.42 -7.39
N ASP A 191 11.34 8.00 -8.31
CA ASP A 191 11.32 9.45 -8.54
C ASP A 191 10.73 10.24 -7.37
N TYR A 192 9.91 9.59 -6.54
CA TYR A 192 9.22 10.24 -5.42
C TYR A 192 10.02 10.19 -4.12
N PHE A 193 10.65 9.05 -3.84
CA PHE A 193 11.45 8.85 -2.63
C PHE A 193 12.94 9.05 -2.90
N GLN A 194 13.35 10.30 -3.16
CA GLN A 194 14.76 10.61 -3.39
C GLN A 194 15.60 10.22 -2.18
N GLN A 195 16.66 9.45 -2.44
CA GLN A 195 17.62 9.10 -1.41
C GLN A 195 18.42 10.33 -0.99
N ILE A 196 18.69 10.44 0.29
CA ILE A 196 19.61 11.44 0.86
C ILE A 196 20.82 10.71 1.43
N ASP A 197 21.92 11.45 1.59
CA ASP A 197 23.13 10.88 2.18
C ASP A 197 22.85 10.32 3.58
N ARG A 198 23.36 9.11 3.86
CA ARG A 198 23.14 8.38 5.12
C ARG A 198 23.60 9.15 6.35
N ALA A 199 24.76 9.81 6.26
CA ALA A 199 25.30 10.56 7.38
C ALA A 199 24.43 11.79 7.68
N SER A 200 23.98 12.50 6.65
CA SER A 200 23.04 13.62 6.74
C SER A 200 21.72 13.18 7.33
N ALA A 201 21.15 12.04 6.88
CA ALA A 201 19.92 11.47 7.41
C ALA A 201 20.05 11.13 8.91
N LYS A 202 21.14 10.49 9.32
CA LYS A 202 21.42 10.17 10.73
C LYS A 202 21.56 11.44 11.58
N GLN A 203 22.23 12.46 11.08
CA GLN A 203 22.37 13.74 11.77
C GLN A 203 21.03 14.42 12.02
N GLU A 204 20.18 14.49 10.98
CA GLU A 204 18.84 15.09 11.10
C GLU A 204 17.93 14.32 12.10
N LEU A 205 18.05 13.00 12.14
CA LEU A 205 17.31 12.16 13.08
C LEU A 205 17.99 12.07 14.47
N ARG A 206 19.15 12.70 14.64
CA ARG A 206 19.98 12.65 15.87
C ARG A 206 20.31 11.21 16.29
N VAL A 207 20.64 10.38 15.29
CA VAL A 207 21.03 8.98 15.49
C VAL A 207 22.55 8.87 15.33
N ASP A 208 23.22 8.64 16.45
CA ASP A 208 24.69 8.53 16.55
C ASP A 208 25.21 7.07 16.49
N LYS A 209 24.31 6.09 16.27
CA LYS A 209 24.63 4.68 16.31
C LYS A 209 25.10 4.14 14.97
N GLU A 210 25.95 3.11 15.02
CA GLU A 210 26.56 2.49 13.86
C GLU A 210 25.54 1.67 13.06
N PHE A 211 24.62 0.98 13.75
CA PHE A 211 23.63 0.12 13.16
C PHE A 211 22.22 0.60 13.49
N VAL A 212 21.44 0.91 12.46
CA VAL A 212 20.10 1.46 12.58
C VAL A 212 19.07 0.46 12.03
N ILE A 213 18.20 -0.01 12.90
CA ILE A 213 17.11 -0.94 12.60
C ILE A 213 15.85 -0.13 12.52
N LEU A 214 15.10 -0.24 11.42
CA LEU A 214 13.86 0.51 11.19
C LEU A 214 12.66 -0.42 11.07
N TYR A 215 11.65 -0.19 11.92
CA TYR A 215 10.26 -0.53 11.63
C TYR A 215 9.55 0.75 11.20
N PHE A 216 8.82 0.71 10.09
CA PHE A 216 8.06 1.83 9.58
C PHE A 216 6.62 1.42 9.22
N GLY A 217 5.65 2.30 9.49
CA GLY A 217 4.24 2.14 9.09
C GLY A 217 3.27 2.09 10.26
N LEU A 218 1.98 1.91 9.95
CA LEU A 218 0.94 1.83 10.98
C LEU A 218 1.22 0.70 11.97
N ILE A 219 1.11 1.00 13.26
CA ILE A 219 1.33 0.04 14.34
C ILE A 219 -0.02 -0.57 14.70
N ARG A 220 -0.15 -1.88 14.40
CA ARG A 220 -1.31 -2.71 14.69
C ARG A 220 -0.85 -4.08 15.19
N GLN A 221 -1.71 -4.81 15.87
CA GLN A 221 -1.40 -6.12 16.44
C GLN A 221 -0.78 -7.08 15.40
N TYR A 222 -1.41 -7.19 14.22
CA TYR A 222 -0.93 -8.10 13.18
C TYR A 222 0.41 -7.70 12.52
N LYS A 223 0.90 -6.48 12.78
CA LYS A 223 2.20 -5.99 12.32
C LYS A 223 3.37 -6.50 13.17
N GLY A 224 3.10 -7.17 14.29
CA GLY A 224 4.08 -7.92 15.05
C GLY A 224 5.22 -7.14 15.70
N VAL A 225 5.07 -5.83 15.90
CA VAL A 225 6.12 -4.96 16.49
C VAL A 225 6.68 -5.46 17.82
N PRO A 226 5.86 -6.05 18.72
CA PRO A 226 6.40 -6.63 19.97
C PRO A 226 7.49 -7.68 19.76
N TYR A 227 7.39 -8.52 18.72
CA TYR A 227 8.43 -9.53 18.41
C TYR A 227 9.75 -8.90 17.97
N LEU A 228 9.70 -7.74 17.31
CA LEU A 228 10.93 -6.98 17.00
C LEU A 228 11.58 -6.42 18.26
N VAL A 229 10.80 -5.88 19.21
CA VAL A 229 11.34 -5.39 20.49
C VAL A 229 11.94 -6.54 21.29
N GLU A 230 11.30 -7.71 21.32
CA GLU A 230 11.81 -8.92 21.96
C GLU A 230 13.12 -9.39 21.32
N ALA A 231 13.19 -9.41 19.98
CA ALA A 231 14.41 -9.72 19.24
C ALA A 231 15.55 -8.76 19.58
N PHE A 232 15.26 -7.45 19.62
CA PHE A 232 16.24 -6.42 19.99
C PHE A 232 16.72 -6.58 21.44
N ASN A 233 15.83 -6.89 22.38
CA ASN A 233 16.16 -7.13 23.77
C ASN A 233 17.07 -8.37 23.96
N SER A 234 17.02 -9.31 23.04
CA SER A 234 17.80 -10.56 23.05
C SER A 234 19.12 -10.45 22.27
N LEU A 235 19.47 -9.28 21.74
CA LEU A 235 20.75 -9.05 21.10
C LEU A 235 21.91 -9.12 22.13
N PRO A 236 23.10 -9.57 21.72
CA PRO A 236 24.32 -9.39 22.53
C PRO A 236 24.49 -7.91 22.93
N SER A 237 24.86 -7.64 24.19
CA SER A 237 24.96 -6.26 24.69
C SER A 237 25.94 -5.40 23.87
N SER A 238 27.02 -6.01 23.35
CA SER A 238 27.98 -5.34 22.46
C SER A 238 27.35 -4.84 21.19
N ILE A 239 26.32 -5.49 20.65
CA ILE A 239 25.58 -5.09 19.46
C ILE A 239 24.46 -4.13 19.84
N ALA A 240 23.64 -4.47 20.84
CA ALA A 240 22.50 -3.65 21.26
C ALA A 240 22.91 -2.21 21.60
N LEU A 241 24.02 -2.03 22.35
CA LEU A 241 24.51 -0.71 22.74
C LEU A 241 25.05 0.14 21.58
N ARG A 242 25.48 -0.49 20.47
CA ARG A 242 25.95 0.17 19.25
C ARG A 242 24.85 0.33 18.20
N SER A 243 23.63 -0.15 18.49
CA SER A 243 22.49 -0.12 17.60
C SER A 243 21.44 0.92 18.03
N ARG A 244 20.60 1.34 17.09
CA ARG A 244 19.38 2.12 17.34
C ARG A 244 18.20 1.39 16.72
N LEU A 245 17.17 1.09 17.51
CA LEU A 245 15.89 0.62 17.01
C LEU A 245 14.94 1.82 16.85
N LEU A 246 14.53 2.10 15.64
CA LEU A 246 13.52 3.10 15.30
C LEU A 246 12.20 2.39 15.03
N ILE A 247 11.19 2.62 15.88
CA ILE A 247 9.81 2.17 15.66
C ILE A 247 9.01 3.41 15.30
N VAL A 248 8.65 3.52 14.03
CA VAL A 248 8.15 4.78 13.45
C VAL A 248 6.79 4.55 12.79
N GLY A 249 5.77 5.22 13.31
CA GLY A 249 4.44 5.18 12.71
C GLY A 249 3.33 5.48 13.68
N GLU A 250 2.14 5.67 13.16
CA GLU A 250 0.98 5.94 13.98
C GLU A 250 0.44 4.68 14.62
N VAL A 251 0.15 4.75 15.89
CA VAL A 251 -0.41 3.64 16.68
C VAL A 251 -1.93 3.61 16.55
N TRP A 252 -2.47 2.54 16.02
CA TRP A 252 -3.91 2.32 15.89
C TRP A 252 -4.45 1.29 16.88
N GLU A 253 -3.61 0.35 17.31
CA GLU A 253 -3.98 -0.73 18.24
C GLU A 253 -2.84 -0.95 19.25
N GLU A 254 -3.18 -1.29 20.48
CA GLU A 254 -2.26 -1.73 21.55
C GLU A 254 -1.11 -0.73 21.91
N GLY A 255 -1.33 0.57 21.74
CA GLY A 255 -0.29 1.57 22.01
C GLY A 255 0.25 1.56 23.42
N GLU A 256 -0.61 1.41 24.43
CA GLU A 256 -0.18 1.31 25.84
C GLU A 256 0.65 0.05 26.11
N LEU A 257 0.27 -1.07 25.47
CA LEU A 257 1.03 -2.32 25.60
C LEU A 257 2.42 -2.17 24.98
N LEU A 258 2.51 -1.62 23.77
CA LEU A 258 3.79 -1.38 23.12
C LEU A 258 4.68 -0.44 23.94
N GLN A 259 4.11 0.63 24.49
CA GLN A 259 4.86 1.56 25.35
C GLN A 259 5.40 0.84 26.60
N LYS A 260 4.58 0.00 27.25
CA LYS A 260 5.04 -0.80 28.41
C LYS A 260 6.17 -1.76 28.07
N ILE A 261 6.09 -2.40 26.88
CA ILE A 261 7.13 -3.32 26.39
C ILE A 261 8.46 -2.55 26.16
N VAL A 262 8.39 -1.37 25.54
CA VAL A 262 9.54 -0.50 25.32
C VAL A 262 10.11 0.00 26.64
N ASP A 263 9.25 0.41 27.58
CA ASP A 263 9.65 0.94 28.90
C ASP A 263 10.34 -0.13 29.77
N ALA A 264 9.94 -1.40 29.62
CA ALA A 264 10.53 -2.54 30.32
C ALA A 264 11.82 -3.07 29.64
N SER A 265 12.21 -2.54 28.48
CA SER A 265 13.40 -3.00 27.76
C SER A 265 14.68 -2.67 28.53
N PRO A 266 15.63 -3.61 28.65
CA PRO A 266 16.98 -3.35 29.20
C PRO A 266 17.77 -2.35 28.34
N TYR A 267 17.37 -2.19 27.07
CA TYR A 267 17.95 -1.26 26.10
C TYR A 267 17.00 -0.11 25.72
N LYS A 268 16.15 0.33 26.65
CA LYS A 268 15.19 1.41 26.42
C LYS A 268 15.82 2.66 25.79
N SER A 269 17.03 3.03 26.23
CA SER A 269 17.74 4.20 25.69
C SER A 269 18.19 4.06 24.24
N GLN A 270 18.21 2.85 23.68
CA GLN A 270 18.51 2.53 22.29
C GLN A 270 17.26 2.39 21.42
N ILE A 271 16.05 2.43 22.02
CA ILE A 271 14.79 2.34 21.30
C ILE A 271 14.15 3.72 21.19
N THR A 272 13.81 4.13 19.98
CA THR A 272 13.05 5.36 19.71
C THR A 272 11.69 4.99 19.17
N LEU A 273 10.64 5.28 19.94
CA LEU A 273 9.24 5.10 19.52
C LEU A 273 8.65 6.43 19.06
N VAL A 274 8.34 6.54 17.77
CA VAL A 274 7.71 7.71 17.16
C VAL A 274 6.25 7.37 16.86
N SER A 275 5.38 7.56 17.87
CA SER A 275 3.95 7.18 17.83
C SER A 275 3.09 8.28 17.19
N ARG A 276 3.39 8.63 15.94
CA ARG A 276 2.63 9.62 15.17
C ARG A 276 2.67 9.32 13.68
N TYR A 277 1.76 9.93 12.95
CA TYR A 277 1.84 9.96 11.50
C TYR A 277 3.14 10.63 11.03
N ILE A 278 3.78 10.02 10.04
CA ILE A 278 5.00 10.53 9.42
C ILE A 278 4.65 11.06 8.04
N PRO A 279 4.84 12.37 7.77
CA PRO A 279 4.67 12.93 6.44
C PRO A 279 5.62 12.26 5.43
N ASP A 280 5.17 12.14 4.18
CA ASP A 280 5.94 11.48 3.12
C ASP A 280 7.32 12.11 2.92
N SER A 281 7.45 13.44 3.10
CA SER A 281 8.72 14.17 3.05
C SER A 281 9.76 13.73 4.08
N MET A 282 9.33 13.01 5.12
CA MET A 282 10.23 12.45 6.14
C MET A 282 10.67 11.02 5.85
N ILE A 283 9.99 10.32 4.93
CA ILE A 283 10.31 8.93 4.57
C ILE A 283 11.78 8.80 4.14
N PRO A 284 12.30 9.66 3.24
CA PRO A 284 13.71 9.61 2.84
C PRO A 284 14.69 9.61 4.01
N LYS A 285 14.41 10.38 5.05
CA LYS A 285 15.29 10.48 6.23
C LYS A 285 15.38 9.16 6.99
N TYR A 286 14.23 8.52 7.27
CA TYR A 286 14.21 7.26 8.01
C TYR A 286 14.83 6.11 7.22
N PHE A 287 14.48 5.99 5.93
CA PHE A 287 14.99 4.90 5.10
C PHE A 287 16.46 5.07 4.75
N SER A 288 16.93 6.29 4.43
CA SER A 288 18.36 6.55 4.17
C SER A 288 19.22 6.35 5.41
N ALA A 289 18.73 6.70 6.60
CA ALA A 289 19.47 6.50 7.85
C ALA A 289 19.57 5.04 8.26
N SER A 290 18.67 4.17 7.82
CA SER A 290 18.58 2.78 8.26
C SER A 290 19.58 1.85 7.55
N ASP A 291 20.01 0.81 8.24
CA ASP A 291 20.82 -0.27 7.70
C ASP A 291 19.98 -1.50 7.36
N VAL A 292 18.88 -1.71 8.07
CA VAL A 292 17.92 -2.80 7.82
C VAL A 292 16.50 -2.35 8.14
N ILE A 293 15.56 -2.83 7.33
CA ILE A 293 14.12 -2.69 7.58
C ILE A 293 13.61 -4.00 8.15
N VAL A 294 12.79 -3.95 9.21
CA VAL A 294 12.20 -5.15 9.80
C VAL A 294 10.69 -5.05 9.78
N LEU A 295 10.05 -5.98 9.12
CA LEU A 295 8.59 -6.06 8.96
C LEU A 295 8.08 -7.42 9.49
N PRO A 296 7.89 -7.55 10.82
CA PRO A 296 7.64 -8.84 11.50
C PRO A 296 6.15 -9.19 11.48
N TYR A 297 5.51 -9.09 10.32
CA TYR A 297 4.07 -9.22 10.16
C TYR A 297 3.57 -10.64 10.48
N LEU A 298 2.48 -10.75 11.21
CA LEU A 298 1.80 -12.02 11.47
C LEU A 298 0.90 -12.44 10.30
N ARG A 299 0.41 -11.44 9.53
CA ARG A 299 -0.36 -11.62 8.30
C ARG A 299 -0.24 -10.36 7.44
N ALA A 300 -0.37 -10.50 6.13
CA ALA A 300 -0.43 -9.40 5.17
C ALA A 300 -0.98 -9.89 3.84
N SER A 301 -1.67 -9.01 3.10
CA SER A 301 -2.01 -9.14 1.68
C SER A 301 -0.99 -8.43 0.79
N GLY A 302 -0.24 -7.48 1.35
CA GLY A 302 0.81 -6.71 0.70
C GLY A 302 1.47 -5.74 1.67
N SER A 303 2.53 -5.05 1.23
CA SER A 303 3.22 -4.04 2.04
C SER A 303 3.82 -2.91 1.22
N ALA A 304 3.18 -1.74 1.24
CA ALA A 304 3.75 -0.52 0.66
C ALA A 304 5.12 -0.16 1.28
N VAL A 305 5.31 -0.48 2.57
CA VAL A 305 6.59 -0.24 3.26
C VAL A 305 7.71 -1.12 2.72
N ALA A 306 7.41 -2.38 2.36
CA ALA A 306 8.37 -3.26 1.72
C ALA A 306 8.80 -2.70 0.35
N HIS A 307 7.85 -2.14 -0.43
CA HIS A 307 8.15 -1.45 -1.69
C HIS A 307 9.07 -0.24 -1.50
N ILE A 308 8.82 0.57 -0.47
CA ILE A 308 9.70 1.69 -0.15
C ILE A 308 11.10 1.17 0.17
N ALA A 309 11.23 0.10 0.93
CA ALA A 309 12.54 -0.50 1.24
C ALA A 309 13.29 -0.98 0.00
N LEU A 310 12.58 -1.55 -1.00
CA LEU A 310 13.14 -1.90 -2.31
C LEU A 310 13.72 -0.66 -3.02
N THR A 311 12.99 0.45 -3.03
CA THR A 311 13.44 1.71 -3.65
C THR A 311 14.76 2.21 -3.04
N TYR A 312 14.98 1.94 -1.74
CA TYR A 312 16.22 2.32 -1.05
C TYR A 312 17.31 1.24 -1.11
N GLY A 313 17.08 0.11 -1.76
CA GLY A 313 18.06 -0.96 -1.85
C GLY A 313 18.45 -1.58 -0.49
N LYS A 314 17.57 -1.51 0.51
CA LYS A 314 17.88 -1.93 1.88
C LYS A 314 17.63 -3.40 2.11
N PRO A 315 18.45 -4.08 2.95
CA PRO A 315 18.09 -5.39 3.48
C PRO A 315 16.77 -5.32 4.23
N ILE A 316 15.93 -6.35 4.05
CA ILE A 316 14.62 -6.44 4.70
C ILE A 316 14.51 -7.78 5.42
N ILE A 317 14.32 -7.75 6.73
CA ILE A 317 13.87 -8.93 7.50
C ILE A 317 12.36 -8.91 7.45
N LEU A 318 11.76 -9.89 6.79
CA LEU A 318 10.35 -9.94 6.47
C LEU A 318 9.75 -11.28 6.91
N SER A 319 8.58 -11.24 7.54
CA SER A 319 7.88 -12.48 7.87
C SER A 319 7.49 -13.25 6.61
N ASP A 320 7.69 -14.57 6.66
CA ASP A 320 7.35 -15.51 5.61
C ASP A 320 5.83 -15.74 5.54
N VAL A 321 5.14 -14.75 5.01
CA VAL A 321 3.70 -14.77 4.73
C VAL A 321 3.53 -14.96 3.23
N PRO A 322 2.62 -15.86 2.76
CA PRO A 322 2.52 -16.24 1.35
C PRO A 322 2.50 -15.06 0.37
N ALA A 323 1.65 -14.06 0.59
CA ALA A 323 1.58 -12.88 -0.28
C ALA A 323 2.87 -12.04 -0.30
N LEU A 324 3.56 -11.94 0.85
CA LEU A 324 4.84 -11.22 0.92
C LEU A 324 5.97 -12.02 0.29
N ARG A 325 5.94 -13.35 0.40
CA ARG A 325 6.91 -14.23 -0.25
C ARG A 325 6.81 -14.16 -1.77
N GLU A 326 5.61 -14.21 -2.33
CA GLU A 326 5.39 -14.06 -3.76
C GLU A 326 5.95 -12.72 -4.26
N TYR A 327 5.70 -11.68 -3.51
CA TYR A 327 5.97 -10.31 -3.90
C TYR A 327 7.43 -9.88 -3.71
N MET A 328 8.09 -10.38 -2.64
CA MET A 328 9.44 -9.98 -2.25
C MET A 328 10.49 -11.08 -2.48
N GLY A 329 10.07 -12.25 -3.02
CA GLY A 329 10.96 -13.42 -3.16
C GLY A 329 12.12 -13.19 -4.11
N ASP A 330 11.93 -12.38 -5.15
CA ASP A 330 12.97 -12.08 -6.15
C ASP A 330 13.93 -10.96 -5.71
N TYR A 331 13.63 -10.26 -4.61
CA TYR A 331 14.53 -9.25 -4.09
C TYR A 331 15.65 -9.87 -3.26
N GLN A 332 16.87 -9.77 -3.73
CA GLN A 332 18.05 -10.37 -3.09
C GLN A 332 18.31 -9.85 -1.66
N GLY A 333 17.82 -8.67 -1.32
CA GLY A 333 17.91 -8.09 0.03
C GLY A 333 16.87 -8.63 1.02
N THR A 334 15.96 -9.55 0.61
CA THR A 334 14.94 -10.09 1.51
C THR A 334 15.45 -11.29 2.31
N ILE A 335 15.28 -11.22 3.61
CA ILE A 335 15.54 -12.30 4.56
C ILE A 335 14.20 -12.71 5.15
N PHE A 336 13.72 -13.90 4.80
CA PHE A 336 12.46 -14.42 5.33
C PHE A 336 12.63 -15.06 6.70
N VAL A 337 11.75 -14.70 7.64
CA VAL A 337 11.68 -15.26 9.00
C VAL A 337 10.28 -15.78 9.29
N LYS A 338 10.14 -16.80 10.11
CA LYS A 338 8.83 -17.31 10.50
C LYS A 338 8.03 -16.22 11.26
N PRO A 339 6.73 -16.01 10.93
CA PRO A 339 5.89 -15.07 11.67
C PRO A 339 5.90 -15.34 13.18
N GLY A 340 6.13 -14.29 13.97
CA GLY A 340 6.18 -14.38 15.44
C GLY A 340 7.49 -14.99 16.03
N ASP A 341 8.52 -15.19 15.21
CA ASP A 341 9.80 -15.74 15.65
C ASP A 341 10.84 -14.63 15.93
N SER A 342 10.85 -14.14 17.16
CA SER A 342 11.81 -13.13 17.64
C SER A 342 13.26 -13.63 17.60
N THR A 343 13.48 -14.95 17.79
CA THR A 343 14.81 -15.55 17.73
C THR A 343 15.41 -15.47 16.33
N SER A 344 14.64 -15.84 15.32
CA SER A 344 15.06 -15.73 13.92
C SER A 344 15.34 -14.28 13.53
N ILE A 345 14.51 -13.32 13.97
CA ILE A 345 14.75 -11.88 13.74
C ILE A 345 16.10 -11.48 14.37
N ARG A 346 16.33 -11.84 15.64
CA ARG A 346 17.60 -11.55 16.36
C ARG A 346 18.81 -12.08 15.60
N ASP A 347 18.79 -13.33 15.19
CA ASP A 347 19.95 -14.00 14.57
C ASP A 347 20.32 -13.33 13.24
N ASN A 348 19.31 -12.93 12.46
CA ASN A 348 19.52 -12.18 11.22
C ASN A 348 20.01 -10.74 11.48
N LEU A 349 19.53 -10.07 12.54
CA LEU A 349 20.07 -8.77 12.95
C LEU A 349 21.53 -8.85 13.34
N VAL A 350 21.95 -9.92 14.06
CA VAL A 350 23.36 -10.17 14.41
C VAL A 350 24.20 -10.38 13.16
N SER A 351 23.73 -11.14 12.19
CA SER A 351 24.43 -11.39 10.92
C SER A 351 24.61 -10.10 10.11
N LEU A 352 23.56 -9.31 9.98
CA LEU A 352 23.60 -8.02 9.28
C LEU A 352 24.50 -7.00 10.00
N TYR A 353 24.45 -6.95 11.33
CA TYR A 353 25.36 -6.10 12.10
C TYR A 353 26.83 -6.41 11.78
N LYS A 354 27.20 -7.70 11.79
CA LYS A 354 28.56 -8.14 11.46
C LYS A 354 29.00 -7.78 10.05
N ALA A 355 28.10 -7.90 9.08
CA ALA A 355 28.36 -7.49 7.70
C ALA A 355 28.62 -5.97 7.60
N VAL A 356 27.80 -5.16 8.26
CA VAL A 356 28.00 -3.70 8.31
C VAL A 356 29.29 -3.34 9.05
N GLU A 357 29.60 -4.01 10.16
CA GLU A 357 30.86 -3.81 10.93
C GLU A 357 32.09 -4.19 10.09
N ALA A 358 31.98 -5.21 9.23
CA ALA A 358 33.03 -5.58 8.28
C ALA A 358 33.16 -4.64 7.07
N GLY A 359 32.29 -3.64 6.96
CA GLY A 359 32.29 -2.70 5.84
C GLY A 359 31.66 -3.25 4.55
N GLU A 360 30.86 -4.32 4.65
CA GLU A 360 30.13 -4.86 3.51
C GLU A 360 28.99 -3.92 3.14
N GLU A 361 28.92 -3.52 1.87
CA GLU A 361 27.79 -2.74 1.36
C GLU A 361 26.56 -3.63 1.17
N CYS A 362 25.60 -3.49 2.07
CA CYS A 362 24.30 -4.15 1.97
C CYS A 362 23.34 -3.28 1.12
N HIS A 363 23.68 -3.06 -0.14
CA HIS A 363 22.82 -2.37 -1.09
C HIS A 363 22.42 -3.33 -2.22
N TYR A 364 21.12 -3.48 -2.45
CA TYR A 364 20.57 -4.44 -3.41
C TYR A 364 19.79 -3.71 -4.49
N CYS A 365 20.08 -4.05 -5.75
CA CYS A 365 19.30 -3.52 -6.87
C CYS A 365 17.96 -4.25 -6.96
N SER A 366 16.90 -3.50 -7.22
CA SER A 366 15.59 -4.06 -7.48
C SER A 366 15.36 -4.23 -8.98
N THR A 367 14.84 -5.38 -9.38
CA THR A 367 14.36 -5.66 -10.74
C THR A 367 12.85 -5.49 -10.87
N HIS A 368 12.21 -4.94 -9.84
CA HIS A 368 10.76 -4.77 -9.80
C HIS A 368 10.28 -3.70 -10.77
N SER A 369 9.04 -3.86 -11.21
CA SER A 369 8.40 -2.96 -12.17
C SER A 369 8.32 -1.52 -11.66
N THR A 370 8.60 -0.56 -12.53
CA THR A 370 8.32 0.85 -12.28
C THR A 370 6.82 1.15 -12.49
N TRP A 371 6.36 2.31 -12.03
CA TRP A 371 4.99 2.77 -12.34
C TRP A 371 4.75 2.95 -13.83
N ASP A 372 5.79 3.25 -14.61
CA ASP A 372 5.70 3.34 -16.05
C ASP A 372 5.46 1.96 -16.70
N ASP A 373 6.08 0.91 -16.18
CA ASP A 373 5.85 -0.47 -16.62
C ASP A 373 4.44 -0.95 -16.26
N VAL A 374 3.97 -0.64 -15.04
CA VAL A 374 2.59 -0.94 -14.60
C VAL A 374 1.58 -0.25 -15.51
N ALA A 375 1.81 1.03 -15.85
CA ALA A 375 0.96 1.75 -16.78
C ALA A 375 0.95 1.14 -18.19
N ARG A 376 2.11 0.68 -18.71
CA ARG A 376 2.19 -0.03 -19.99
C ARG A 376 1.42 -1.35 -19.98
N GLN A 377 1.53 -2.11 -18.89
CA GLN A 377 0.77 -3.36 -18.75
C GLN A 377 -0.75 -3.09 -18.71
N ASN A 378 -1.19 -2.07 -17.98
CA ASN A 378 -2.59 -1.60 -18.02
C ASN A 378 -3.02 -1.21 -19.45
N GLU A 379 -2.16 -0.51 -20.20
CA GLU A 379 -2.46 -0.14 -21.60
C GLU A 379 -2.65 -1.36 -22.51
N ILE A 380 -1.92 -2.44 -22.30
CA ILE A 380 -2.08 -3.70 -23.05
C ILE A 380 -3.47 -4.27 -22.79
N ILE A 381 -3.88 -4.38 -21.52
CA ILE A 381 -5.21 -4.86 -21.13
C ILE A 381 -6.31 -3.96 -21.74
N MET A 382 -6.19 -2.64 -21.60
CA MET A 382 -7.15 -1.70 -22.14
C MET A 382 -7.30 -1.80 -23.66
N LYS A 383 -6.19 -1.96 -24.39
CA LYS A 383 -6.20 -2.12 -25.86
C LYS A 383 -6.89 -3.41 -26.27
N SER A 384 -6.65 -4.52 -25.56
CA SER A 384 -7.34 -5.79 -25.80
C SER A 384 -8.86 -5.64 -25.67
N LEU A 385 -9.32 -5.06 -24.55
CA LEU A 385 -10.75 -4.83 -24.31
C LEU A 385 -11.42 -3.94 -25.35
N LEU A 386 -10.69 -2.98 -25.91
CA LEU A 386 -11.23 -2.07 -26.94
C LEU A 386 -11.22 -2.70 -28.33
N SER A 387 -10.29 -3.63 -28.63
CA SER A 387 -10.24 -4.35 -29.91
C SER A 387 -11.41 -5.33 -30.06
N GLU A 388 -11.80 -6.03 -28.98
CA GLU A 388 -12.95 -6.93 -28.95
C GLU A 388 -14.27 -6.20 -29.29
N ARG A 389 -14.40 -4.94 -28.89
CA ARG A 389 -15.57 -4.11 -29.23
C ARG A 389 -15.69 -3.84 -30.73
N LYS A 390 -14.57 -3.67 -31.43
CA LYS A 390 -14.55 -3.42 -32.89
C LYS A 390 -14.85 -4.68 -33.71
N ALA A 391 -14.59 -5.86 -33.16
CA ALA A 391 -14.87 -7.12 -33.80
C ALA A 391 -16.33 -7.59 -33.62
N ALA A 392 -17.03 -7.04 -32.61
CA ALA A 392 -18.42 -7.37 -32.28
C ALA A 392 -19.42 -6.34 -32.77
N SER A 393 -18.99 -5.22 -33.36
CA SER A 393 -19.82 -4.18 -34.03
C SER A 393 -19.74 -4.27 -35.53
#